data_f4143b2402e42456efbcf680ccd832bf
#
_entry.id   f4143b2402e42456efbcf680ccd832bf
#
_cell.length_a   1.000
_cell.length_b   1.000
_cell.length_c   1.000
_cell.angle_alpha   90.00
_cell.angle_beta   90.00
_cell.angle_gamma   90.00
#
_symmetry.space_group_name_H-M   'P 1'
#
loop_
_entity.id
_entity.type
_entity.pdbx_description
1 polymer ?
#
loop_
_entity_poly.entity_id
_entity_poly.type
_entity_poly.pdbx_seq_one_letter_code
_entity_poly.pdbx_strand_id
1 'polypeptide(L)'
;MLFGPGERAQAVELEKVEFDEASLADLVDFLREGAKGKTRNILADPRVSREISVTMTLHNVTKGVAFAYAAELGGFDYREERHAIRIVPRDPKSSVKPFLRKGRPVIERRVSGIIMPKVDFDDTELRQVVADLAAASRQLDPKKIGINLLLGPGVDPATPVTLELHNIPMAQVLKYVGDFARVGIRVDGNAILLLKRREVGRR
;
A
#
# COMPACT_ATOMS: atom_id res chain seq x y z
N MET A 1 16.56 -3.77 8.28
CA MET A 1 16.52 -4.33 6.92
C MET A 1 15.97 -5.73 7.01
N LEU A 2 14.85 -6.07 6.34
CA LEU A 2 14.25 -7.42 6.33
C LEU A 2 15.16 -8.48 5.72
N PHE A 3 16.29 -8.04 5.10
CA PHE A 3 17.28 -8.92 4.49
C PHE A 3 18.68 -8.31 4.70
N GLY A 4 19.64 -9.14 5.07
CA GLY A 4 21.04 -8.74 5.14
C GLY A 4 21.59 -8.27 3.79
N PRO A 5 22.79 -7.63 3.73
CA PRO A 5 23.35 -7.08 2.49
C PRO A 5 23.48 -8.11 1.34
N GLY A 6 23.58 -9.40 1.65
CA GLY A 6 23.64 -10.48 0.67
C GLY A 6 22.29 -11.03 0.22
N GLU A 7 21.21 -10.80 0.98
CA GLU A 7 19.87 -11.31 0.66
C GLU A 7 19.06 -10.34 -0.20
N ARG A 8 19.50 -9.09 -0.35
CA ARG A 8 18.83 -8.08 -1.20
C ARG A 8 18.85 -8.43 -2.69
N ALA A 9 19.82 -9.23 -3.12
CA ALA A 9 19.97 -9.63 -4.52
C ALA A 9 19.03 -10.78 -4.91
N GLN A 10 18.35 -11.42 -3.95
CA GLN A 10 17.48 -12.59 -4.16
C GLN A 10 16.09 -12.42 -3.51
N ALA A 11 15.61 -11.20 -3.29
CA ALA A 11 14.26 -10.98 -2.83
C ALA A 11 13.30 -11.41 -3.95
N VAL A 12 12.66 -12.57 -3.75
CA VAL A 12 11.64 -13.09 -4.66
C VAL A 12 10.48 -12.09 -4.68
N GLU A 13 10.16 -11.59 -5.86
CA GLU A 13 8.93 -10.81 -6.07
C GLU A 13 7.75 -11.77 -6.02
N LEU A 14 6.76 -11.42 -5.21
CA LEU A 14 5.47 -12.10 -5.14
C LEU A 14 4.58 -11.49 -6.21
N GLU A 15 4.00 -12.33 -7.06
CA GLU A 15 3.10 -11.89 -8.13
C GLU A 15 1.89 -11.16 -7.57
N LYS A 16 1.30 -11.70 -6.50
CA LYS A 16 0.17 -11.10 -5.78
C LYS A 16 0.32 -11.34 -4.27
N VAL A 17 0.04 -10.32 -3.48
CA VAL A 17 -0.18 -10.38 -2.03
C VAL A 17 -1.52 -9.77 -1.75
N GLU A 18 -2.40 -10.51 -1.10
CA GLU A 18 -3.74 -10.06 -0.75
C GLU A 18 -3.99 -10.31 0.74
N PHE A 19 -4.41 -9.28 1.42
CA PHE A 19 -4.91 -9.32 2.78
C PHE A 19 -6.33 -8.77 2.77
N ASP A 20 -7.24 -9.52 3.36
CA ASP A 20 -8.63 -9.11 3.56
C ASP A 20 -8.93 -9.24 5.04
N GLU A 21 -9.09 -8.10 5.70
CA GLU A 21 -9.26 -7.97 7.15
C GLU A 21 -8.22 -8.76 7.97
N ALA A 22 -6.99 -8.87 7.45
CA ALA A 22 -5.94 -9.68 8.06
C ALA A 22 -5.55 -9.15 9.44
N SER A 23 -5.54 -10.05 10.42
CA SER A 23 -5.11 -9.79 11.79
C SER A 23 -3.59 -9.69 11.93
N LEU A 24 -3.12 -9.24 13.10
CA LEU A 24 -1.68 -9.28 13.40
C LEU A 24 -1.11 -10.71 13.32
N ALA A 25 -1.89 -11.74 13.70
CA ALA A 25 -1.46 -13.13 13.62
C ALA A 25 -1.23 -13.54 12.17
N ASP A 26 -2.15 -13.21 11.26
CA ASP A 26 -2.04 -13.51 9.83
C ASP A 26 -0.80 -12.84 9.22
N LEU A 27 -0.52 -11.59 9.60
CA LEU A 27 0.67 -10.87 9.16
C LEU A 27 1.97 -11.49 9.68
N VAL A 28 1.96 -12.01 10.91
CA VAL A 28 3.08 -12.74 11.49
C VAL A 28 3.31 -14.05 10.75
N ASP A 29 2.25 -14.81 10.45
CA ASP A 29 2.34 -16.06 9.71
C ASP A 29 2.78 -15.83 8.27
N PHE A 30 2.28 -14.79 7.61
CA PHE A 30 2.79 -14.34 6.32
C PHE A 30 4.30 -14.10 6.35
N LEU A 31 4.85 -13.50 7.42
CA LEU A 31 6.31 -13.33 7.53
C LEU A 31 7.06 -14.64 7.70
N ARG A 32 6.46 -15.60 8.39
CA ARG A 32 7.07 -16.94 8.64
C ARG A 32 7.09 -17.79 7.39
N GLU A 33 6.03 -17.72 6.57
CA GLU A 33 5.95 -18.44 5.30
C GLU A 33 7.04 -17.99 4.33
N GLY A 34 7.81 -18.90 3.75
CA GLY A 34 8.81 -18.59 2.71
C GLY A 34 10.20 -18.20 3.20
N ALA A 35 10.50 -18.25 4.47
CA ALA A 35 11.88 -18.24 4.95
C ALA A 35 12.50 -19.63 4.72
N LYS A 36 12.98 -19.92 3.50
CA LYS A 36 13.66 -21.19 3.17
C LYS A 36 14.69 -21.54 4.26
N GLY A 37 14.31 -22.42 5.18
CA GLY A 37 15.21 -23.03 6.17
C GLY A 37 15.65 -22.17 7.36
N LYS A 38 15.20 -20.91 7.49
CA LYS A 38 15.50 -20.04 8.64
C LYS A 38 14.21 -19.47 9.18
N THR A 39 13.62 -20.15 10.17
CA THR A 39 12.50 -19.58 10.94
C THR A 39 13.01 -18.35 11.66
N ARG A 40 12.54 -17.17 11.28
CA ARG A 40 12.85 -15.94 12.00
C ARG A 40 11.95 -15.84 13.23
N ASN A 41 12.55 -15.55 14.37
CA ASN A 41 11.78 -15.23 15.56
C ASN A 41 11.02 -13.92 15.33
N ILE A 42 9.73 -13.92 15.60
CA ILE A 42 8.88 -12.73 15.51
C ILE A 42 8.34 -12.49 16.92
N LEU A 43 8.65 -11.30 17.44
CA LEU A 43 8.26 -10.87 18.78
C LEU A 43 7.30 -9.69 18.65
N ALA A 44 6.08 -9.84 19.14
CA ALA A 44 5.13 -8.72 19.19
C ALA A 44 5.14 -8.10 20.60
N ASP A 45 5.32 -6.79 20.66
CA ASP A 45 5.17 -6.02 21.90
C ASP A 45 3.70 -6.10 22.36
N PRO A 46 3.43 -6.42 23.64
CA PRO A 46 2.06 -6.52 24.16
C PRO A 46 1.22 -5.24 23.99
N ARG A 47 1.86 -4.10 23.80
CA ARG A 47 1.19 -2.80 23.56
C ARG A 47 0.70 -2.62 22.12
N VAL A 48 1.09 -3.46 21.20
CA VAL A 48 0.53 -3.46 19.84
C VAL A 48 -0.91 -3.98 19.92
N SER A 49 -1.84 -3.21 19.36
CA SER A 49 -3.25 -3.60 19.35
C SER A 49 -3.42 -4.98 18.72
N ARG A 50 -4.28 -5.80 19.31
CA ARG A 50 -4.71 -7.08 18.73
C ARG A 50 -5.85 -6.90 17.72
N GLU A 51 -6.49 -5.75 17.72
CA GLU A 51 -7.61 -5.39 16.83
C GLU A 51 -7.12 -4.78 15.50
N ILE A 52 -5.91 -5.18 15.08
CA ILE A 52 -5.39 -4.79 13.77
C ILE A 52 -6.18 -5.53 12.70
N SER A 53 -6.69 -4.78 11.74
CA SER A 53 -7.31 -5.28 10.51
C SER A 53 -6.65 -4.60 9.32
N VAL A 54 -6.08 -5.38 8.42
CA VAL A 54 -5.40 -4.87 7.22
C VAL A 54 -6.06 -5.45 5.99
N THR A 55 -6.58 -4.58 5.14
CA THR A 55 -7.08 -4.93 3.81
C THR A 55 -6.22 -4.26 2.76
N MET A 56 -5.56 -5.03 1.92
CA MET A 56 -4.77 -4.52 0.80
C MET A 56 -4.50 -5.58 -0.26
N THR A 57 -4.33 -5.16 -1.51
CA THR A 57 -3.84 -6.00 -2.60
C THR A 57 -2.63 -5.35 -3.25
N LEU A 58 -1.53 -6.07 -3.33
CA LEU A 58 -0.29 -5.64 -3.98
C LEU A 58 0.14 -6.66 -5.04
N HIS A 59 0.67 -6.16 -6.13
CA HIS A 59 1.23 -6.99 -7.20
C HIS A 59 2.70 -6.66 -7.42
N ASN A 60 3.48 -7.68 -7.77
CA ASN A 60 4.90 -7.57 -8.13
C ASN A 60 5.72 -6.84 -7.05
N VAL A 61 5.59 -7.28 -5.80
CA VAL A 61 6.30 -6.72 -4.66
C VAL A 61 7.06 -7.80 -3.89
N THR A 62 8.12 -7.40 -3.23
CA THR A 62 8.81 -8.31 -2.30
C THR A 62 8.02 -8.44 -1.00
N LYS A 63 8.19 -9.56 -0.31
CA LYS A 63 7.59 -9.82 1.01
C LYS A 63 7.84 -8.69 2.02
N GLY A 64 9.06 -8.15 2.02
CA GLY A 64 9.43 -7.03 2.90
C GLY A 64 8.66 -5.74 2.58
N VAL A 65 8.43 -5.45 1.29
CA VAL A 65 7.61 -4.32 0.85
C VAL A 65 6.15 -4.51 1.25
N ALA A 66 5.58 -5.71 1.02
CA ALA A 66 4.21 -6.02 1.42
C ALA A 66 4.02 -5.85 2.93
N PHE A 67 4.92 -6.41 3.74
CA PHE A 67 4.83 -6.28 5.19
C PHE A 67 5.00 -4.82 5.67
N ALA A 68 5.84 -4.03 5.01
CA ALA A 68 6.00 -2.62 5.38
C ALA A 68 4.71 -1.80 5.13
N TYR A 69 3.99 -2.08 4.04
CA TYR A 69 2.67 -1.48 3.83
C TYR A 69 1.63 -2.02 4.82
N ALA A 70 1.62 -3.32 5.09
CA ALA A 70 0.75 -3.91 6.12
C ALA A 70 0.97 -3.26 7.49
N ALA A 71 2.22 -3.03 7.89
CA ALA A 71 2.55 -2.34 9.13
C ALA A 71 2.05 -0.88 9.14
N GLU A 72 2.16 -0.18 8.01
CA GLU A 72 1.65 1.17 7.89
C GLU A 72 0.13 1.24 7.99
N LEU A 73 -0.58 0.36 7.28
CA LEU A 73 -2.04 0.29 7.29
C LEU A 73 -2.57 -0.19 8.65
N GLY A 74 -1.91 -1.16 9.27
CA GLY A 74 -2.26 -1.69 10.58
C GLY A 74 -1.84 -0.80 11.76
N GLY A 75 -1.19 0.34 11.51
CA GLY A 75 -0.85 1.31 12.55
C GLY A 75 0.23 0.85 13.53
N PHE A 76 1.10 -0.07 13.13
CA PHE A 76 2.25 -0.51 13.95
C PHE A 76 3.59 -0.26 13.23
N ASP A 77 4.67 -0.47 13.93
CA ASP A 77 6.02 -0.44 13.36
C ASP A 77 6.75 -1.76 13.63
N TYR A 78 7.92 -1.95 13.03
CA TYR A 78 8.76 -3.10 13.30
C TYR A 78 10.24 -2.74 13.24
N ARG A 79 11.05 -3.49 13.98
CA ARG A 79 12.51 -3.37 14.02
C ARG A 79 13.13 -4.70 13.72
N GLU A 80 14.15 -4.70 12.88
CA GLU A 80 14.96 -5.88 12.63
C GLU A 80 16.10 -5.95 13.63
N GLU A 81 16.11 -7.00 14.40
CA GLU A 81 17.17 -7.36 15.31
C GLU A 81 18.00 -8.50 14.72
N ARG A 82 19.16 -8.77 15.32
CA ARG A 82 20.07 -9.81 14.81
C ARG A 82 19.40 -11.18 14.63
N HIS A 83 18.48 -11.54 15.52
CA HIS A 83 17.86 -12.87 15.57
C HIS A 83 16.34 -12.84 15.55
N ALA A 84 15.73 -11.66 15.43
CA ALA A 84 14.28 -11.51 15.48
C ALA A 84 13.80 -10.30 14.66
N ILE A 85 12.51 -10.30 14.33
CA ILE A 85 11.75 -9.11 13.95
C ILE A 85 10.88 -8.76 15.15
N ARG A 86 11.05 -7.56 15.69
CA ARG A 86 10.22 -7.05 16.78
C ARG A 86 9.16 -6.13 16.24
N ILE A 87 7.91 -6.48 16.42
CA ILE A 87 6.74 -5.65 16.13
C ILE A 87 6.50 -4.75 17.34
N VAL A 88 6.38 -3.45 17.13
CA VAL A 88 6.26 -2.43 18.18
C VAL A 88 5.13 -1.46 17.86
N PRO A 89 4.57 -0.77 18.87
CA PRO A 89 3.61 0.30 18.62
C PRO A 89 4.20 1.35 17.68
N ARG A 90 3.36 1.93 16.83
CA ARG A 90 3.80 2.99 15.94
C ARG A 90 4.19 4.24 16.73
N ASP A 91 5.37 4.72 16.47
CA ASP A 91 5.78 6.06 16.92
C ASP A 91 5.10 7.10 16.01
N PRO A 92 4.30 8.04 16.55
CA PRO A 92 3.68 9.12 15.77
C PRO A 92 4.69 9.97 14.99
N LYS A 93 5.94 10.01 15.43
CA LYS A 93 7.06 10.69 14.76
C LYS A 93 7.78 9.80 13.74
N SER A 94 7.44 8.52 13.66
CA SER A 94 8.06 7.61 12.69
C SER A 94 7.71 8.04 11.28
N SER A 95 8.72 8.22 10.47
CA SER A 95 8.53 8.44 9.03
C SER A 95 8.25 7.12 8.31
N VAL A 96 7.55 7.21 7.18
CA VAL A 96 7.44 6.09 6.23
C VAL A 96 8.81 5.49 5.97
N LYS A 97 8.91 4.16 5.98
CA LYS A 97 10.18 3.46 5.73
C LYS A 97 10.82 3.99 4.44
N PRO A 98 12.05 4.52 4.49
CA PRO A 98 12.66 5.22 3.34
C PRO A 98 12.73 4.38 2.06
N PHE A 99 12.85 3.05 2.19
CA PHE A 99 12.92 2.15 1.05
C PHE A 99 11.60 2.06 0.27
N LEU A 100 10.44 2.35 0.87
CA LEU A 100 9.16 2.40 0.17
C LEU A 100 9.11 3.54 -0.84
N ARG A 101 9.85 4.62 -0.62
CA ARG A 101 9.93 5.76 -1.54
C ARG A 101 10.90 5.55 -2.70
N LYS A 102 11.75 4.51 -2.62
CA LYS A 102 12.69 4.19 -3.70
C LYS A 102 11.90 3.74 -4.93
N GLY A 103 12.15 4.37 -6.08
CA GLY A 103 11.42 4.08 -7.32
C GLY A 103 10.21 4.99 -7.60
N ARG A 104 9.89 5.93 -6.71
CA ARG A 104 8.80 6.89 -6.91
C ARG A 104 8.74 7.51 -8.32
N PRO A 105 9.84 8.00 -8.94
CA PRO A 105 9.79 8.55 -10.29
C PRO A 105 9.34 7.55 -11.36
N VAL A 106 9.52 6.25 -11.13
CA VAL A 106 9.06 5.20 -12.05
C VAL A 106 7.54 5.07 -11.98
N ILE A 107 6.97 5.08 -10.78
CA ILE A 107 5.51 5.04 -10.58
C ILE A 107 4.86 6.32 -11.13
N GLU A 108 5.44 7.50 -10.86
CA GLU A 108 4.93 8.78 -11.37
C GLU A 108 4.87 8.80 -12.90
N ARG A 109 5.91 8.33 -13.58
CA ARG A 109 5.91 8.22 -15.05
C ARG A 109 4.89 7.20 -15.54
N ARG A 110 4.77 6.06 -14.89
CA ARG A 110 3.83 5.01 -15.27
C ARG A 110 2.39 5.49 -15.16
N VAL A 111 1.98 6.05 -14.03
CA VAL A 111 0.62 6.55 -13.82
C VAL A 111 0.24 7.69 -14.76
N SER A 112 1.21 8.50 -15.17
CA SER A 112 1.00 9.57 -16.17
C SER A 112 0.92 9.03 -17.60
N GLY A 113 1.52 7.87 -17.88
CA GLY A 113 1.52 7.26 -19.21
C GLY A 113 0.31 6.34 -19.46
N ILE A 114 -0.44 5.94 -18.44
CA ILE A 114 -1.65 5.14 -18.59
C ILE A 114 -2.81 6.08 -18.90
N ILE A 115 -3.37 5.97 -20.12
CA ILE A 115 -4.55 6.73 -20.52
C ILE A 115 -5.79 5.88 -20.26
N MET A 116 -6.73 6.44 -19.49
CA MET A 116 -8.03 5.86 -19.19
C MET A 116 -9.02 6.27 -20.27
N PRO A 117 -9.52 5.33 -21.10
CA PRO A 117 -10.46 5.67 -22.20
C PRO A 117 -11.77 6.23 -21.66
N LYS A 118 -12.30 5.59 -20.64
CA LYS A 118 -13.50 5.99 -19.89
C LYS A 118 -13.33 5.64 -18.43
N VAL A 119 -13.76 6.53 -17.56
CA VAL A 119 -13.95 6.35 -16.13
C VAL A 119 -15.36 6.81 -15.83
N ASP A 120 -16.17 5.96 -15.22
CA ASP A 120 -17.58 6.22 -14.97
C ASP A 120 -17.93 5.59 -13.61
N PHE A 121 -18.06 6.44 -12.61
CA PHE A 121 -18.44 6.07 -11.26
C PHE A 121 -19.69 6.87 -10.87
N ASP A 122 -20.70 6.18 -10.40
CA ASP A 122 -21.94 6.79 -9.90
C ASP A 122 -22.20 6.27 -8.49
N ASP A 123 -22.10 7.16 -7.52
CA ASP A 123 -22.24 6.84 -6.09
C ASP A 123 -21.42 5.60 -5.65
N THR A 124 -20.25 5.42 -6.28
CA THR A 124 -19.41 4.23 -6.10
C THR A 124 -18.53 4.38 -4.88
N GLU A 125 -18.52 3.39 -3.99
CA GLU A 125 -17.66 3.40 -2.81
C GLU A 125 -16.17 3.53 -3.18
N LEU A 126 -15.43 4.34 -2.44
CA LEU A 126 -14.01 4.61 -2.70
C LEU A 126 -13.15 3.33 -2.77
N ARG A 127 -13.48 2.30 -1.95
CA ARG A 127 -12.78 1.00 -2.02
C ARG A 127 -12.96 0.34 -3.40
N GLN A 128 -14.15 0.41 -3.98
CA GLN A 128 -14.43 -0.14 -5.29
C GLN A 128 -13.73 0.68 -6.38
N VAL A 129 -13.81 2.02 -6.30
CA VAL A 129 -13.09 2.93 -7.20
C VAL A 129 -11.59 2.61 -7.24
N VAL A 130 -10.97 2.41 -6.08
CA VAL A 130 -9.53 2.06 -5.97
C VAL A 130 -9.26 0.69 -6.60
N ALA A 131 -10.11 -0.31 -6.36
CA ALA A 131 -9.96 -1.64 -6.94
C ALA A 131 -10.10 -1.62 -8.47
N ASP A 132 -11.11 -0.92 -8.99
CA ASP A 132 -11.37 -0.81 -10.44
C ASP A 132 -10.25 -0.06 -11.17
N LEU A 133 -9.77 1.05 -10.59
CA LEU A 133 -8.64 1.79 -11.15
C LEU A 133 -7.35 0.96 -11.13
N ALA A 134 -7.10 0.20 -10.08
CA ALA A 134 -5.94 -0.70 -10.01
C ALA A 134 -6.04 -1.81 -11.07
N ALA A 135 -7.22 -2.42 -11.25
CA ALA A 135 -7.48 -3.44 -12.27
C ALA A 135 -7.31 -2.86 -13.68
N ALA A 136 -7.97 -1.73 -13.98
CA ALA A 136 -7.87 -1.04 -15.25
C ALA A 136 -6.42 -0.65 -15.57
N SER A 137 -5.65 -0.19 -14.58
CA SER A 137 -4.24 0.15 -14.79
C SER A 137 -3.41 -1.03 -15.30
N ARG A 138 -3.66 -2.25 -14.82
CA ARG A 138 -2.97 -3.46 -15.28
C ARG A 138 -3.37 -3.84 -16.71
N GLN A 139 -4.62 -3.59 -17.09
CA GLN A 139 -5.08 -3.87 -18.45
C GLN A 139 -4.51 -2.87 -19.46
N LEU A 140 -4.42 -1.60 -19.08
CA LEU A 140 -4.03 -0.49 -19.96
C LEU A 140 -2.51 -0.22 -19.96
N ASP A 141 -1.77 -0.67 -18.93
CA ASP A 141 -0.32 -0.55 -18.92
C ASP A 141 0.30 -1.43 -20.02
N PRO A 142 1.07 -0.89 -20.97
CA PRO A 142 1.75 -1.67 -22.00
C PRO A 142 2.60 -2.82 -21.44
N LYS A 143 3.14 -2.66 -20.24
CA LYS A 143 3.94 -3.69 -19.55
C LYS A 143 3.11 -4.65 -18.70
N LYS A 144 1.79 -4.46 -18.62
CA LYS A 144 0.86 -5.24 -17.78
C LYS A 144 1.20 -5.30 -16.28
N ILE A 145 2.04 -4.40 -15.81
CA ILE A 145 2.42 -4.30 -14.38
C ILE A 145 1.34 -3.57 -13.59
N GLY A 146 0.80 -2.49 -14.16
CA GLY A 146 -0.20 -1.65 -13.53
C GLY A 146 0.33 -0.82 -12.34
N ILE A 147 -0.60 -0.33 -11.54
CA ILE A 147 -0.33 0.49 -10.35
C ILE A 147 -1.01 -0.14 -9.14
N ASN A 148 -0.29 -0.32 -8.05
CA ASN A 148 -0.86 -0.68 -6.77
C ASN A 148 -1.47 0.57 -6.14
N LEU A 149 -2.75 0.51 -5.77
CA LEU A 149 -3.47 1.57 -5.08
C LEU A 149 -3.90 1.07 -3.71
N LEU A 150 -3.68 1.88 -2.67
CA LEU A 150 -4.00 1.52 -1.29
C LEU A 150 -4.78 2.64 -0.61
N LEU A 151 -5.75 2.27 0.20
CA LEU A 151 -6.40 3.19 1.15
C LEU A 151 -5.59 3.21 2.45
N GLY A 152 -5.13 4.39 2.84
CA GLY A 152 -4.35 4.57 4.06
C GLY A 152 -5.21 4.68 5.31
N PRO A 153 -4.59 4.64 6.50
CA PRO A 153 -5.31 4.70 7.76
C PRO A 153 -6.21 5.95 7.88
N GLY A 154 -7.42 5.73 8.38
CA GLY A 154 -8.40 6.80 8.63
C GLY A 154 -9.08 7.35 7.38
N VAL A 155 -8.88 6.75 6.22
CA VAL A 155 -9.71 6.96 5.03
C VAL A 155 -10.95 6.08 5.16
N ASP A 156 -12.13 6.67 4.99
CA ASP A 156 -13.37 5.91 4.96
C ASP A 156 -13.54 5.23 3.60
N PRO A 157 -13.50 3.88 3.55
CA PRO A 157 -13.60 3.13 2.30
C PRO A 157 -14.98 3.19 1.65
N ALA A 158 -16.03 3.56 2.42
CA ALA A 158 -17.40 3.69 1.94
C ALA A 158 -17.70 5.08 1.38
N THR A 159 -16.73 6.02 1.37
CA THR A 159 -16.93 7.35 0.79
C THR A 159 -17.42 7.24 -0.66
N PRO A 160 -18.60 7.83 -0.99
CA PRO A 160 -19.13 7.78 -2.35
C PRO A 160 -18.34 8.70 -3.28
N VAL A 161 -18.14 8.23 -4.51
CA VAL A 161 -17.47 8.96 -5.59
C VAL A 161 -18.36 8.92 -6.82
N THR A 162 -18.70 10.09 -7.35
CA THR A 162 -19.40 10.24 -8.63
C THR A 162 -18.54 11.07 -9.56
N LEU A 163 -18.13 10.47 -10.67
CA LEU A 163 -17.30 11.17 -11.65
C LEU A 163 -17.31 10.45 -13.00
N GLU A 164 -17.47 11.21 -14.09
CA GLU A 164 -17.38 10.73 -15.45
C GLU A 164 -16.27 11.45 -16.19
N LEU A 165 -15.31 10.69 -16.73
CA LEU A 165 -14.14 11.21 -17.43
C LEU A 165 -13.84 10.37 -18.67
N HIS A 166 -13.32 11.02 -19.73
CA HIS A 166 -12.97 10.37 -20.97
C HIS A 166 -11.55 10.73 -21.40
N ASN A 167 -10.83 9.75 -21.94
CA ASN A 167 -9.51 9.90 -22.56
C ASN A 167 -8.52 10.74 -21.74
N ILE A 168 -8.30 10.35 -20.48
CA ILE A 168 -7.56 11.14 -19.50
C ILE A 168 -6.43 10.31 -18.86
N PRO A 169 -5.25 10.90 -18.56
CA PRO A 169 -4.20 10.21 -17.82
C PRO A 169 -4.67 9.77 -16.42
N MET A 170 -4.31 8.55 -16.02
CA MET A 170 -4.66 8.01 -14.70
C MET A 170 -4.20 8.91 -13.55
N ALA A 171 -3.08 9.61 -13.71
CA ALA A 171 -2.62 10.59 -12.72
C ALA A 171 -3.67 11.68 -12.44
N GLN A 172 -4.38 12.14 -13.48
CA GLN A 172 -5.45 13.14 -13.34
C GLN A 172 -6.72 12.52 -12.74
N VAL A 173 -7.06 11.28 -13.13
CA VAL A 173 -8.19 10.54 -12.50
C VAL A 173 -7.97 10.46 -10.99
N LEU A 174 -6.78 10.02 -10.55
CA LEU A 174 -6.46 9.93 -9.12
C LEU A 174 -6.55 11.28 -8.41
N LYS A 175 -6.12 12.37 -9.07
CA LYS A 175 -6.26 13.70 -8.52
C LYS A 175 -7.73 14.07 -8.28
N TYR A 176 -8.60 13.83 -9.27
CA TYR A 176 -10.03 14.11 -9.12
C TYR A 176 -10.67 13.23 -8.04
N VAL A 177 -10.38 11.91 -8.03
CA VAL A 177 -10.82 11.03 -6.94
C VAL A 177 -10.36 11.57 -5.58
N GLY A 178 -9.11 12.02 -5.48
CA GLY A 178 -8.58 12.62 -4.26
C GLY A 178 -9.31 13.89 -3.82
N ASP A 179 -9.72 14.72 -4.77
CA ASP A 179 -10.45 15.96 -4.49
C ASP A 179 -11.91 15.66 -4.07
N PHE A 180 -12.60 14.76 -4.78
CA PHE A 180 -13.98 14.36 -4.45
C PHE A 180 -14.06 13.61 -3.11
N ALA A 181 -13.23 12.62 -2.90
CA ALA A 181 -13.18 11.86 -1.64
C ALA A 181 -12.48 12.60 -0.49
N ARG A 182 -11.99 13.83 -0.72
CA ARG A 182 -11.24 14.65 0.26
C ARG A 182 -10.02 13.95 0.86
N VAL A 183 -9.35 13.13 0.06
CA VAL A 183 -8.12 12.43 0.46
C VAL A 183 -6.89 13.05 -0.20
N GLY A 184 -5.74 12.89 0.45
CA GLY A 184 -4.44 13.22 -0.11
C GLY A 184 -3.85 12.04 -0.86
N ILE A 185 -2.96 12.30 -1.81
CA ILE A 185 -2.27 11.25 -2.56
C ILE A 185 -0.79 11.27 -2.20
N ARG A 186 -0.25 10.11 -1.87
CA ARG A 186 1.18 9.89 -1.69
C ARG A 186 1.66 8.83 -2.68
N VAL A 187 2.65 9.20 -3.48
CA VAL A 187 3.31 8.28 -4.41
C VAL A 187 4.54 7.70 -3.73
N ASP A 188 4.58 6.38 -3.61
CA ASP A 188 5.75 5.62 -3.18
C ASP A 188 6.34 4.84 -4.36
N GLY A 189 7.42 4.07 -4.12
CA GLY A 189 8.10 3.31 -5.18
C GLY A 189 7.38 2.05 -5.65
N ASN A 190 6.38 1.58 -4.90
CA ASN A 190 5.65 0.34 -5.20
C ASN A 190 4.13 0.50 -5.19
N ALA A 191 3.62 1.61 -4.67
CA ALA A 191 2.20 1.88 -4.58
C ALA A 191 1.90 3.38 -4.54
N ILE A 192 0.64 3.73 -4.81
CA ILE A 192 0.07 5.05 -4.53
C ILE A 192 -0.93 4.88 -3.40
N LEU A 193 -0.81 5.70 -2.35
CA LEU A 193 -1.68 5.68 -1.18
C LEU A 193 -2.61 6.88 -1.20
N LEU A 194 -3.89 6.61 -0.97
CA LEU A 194 -4.89 7.61 -0.65
C LEU A 194 -4.93 7.77 0.86
N LEU A 195 -4.64 8.95 1.36
CA LEU A 195 -4.46 9.23 2.79
C LEU A 195 -5.46 10.26 3.26
N LYS A 196 -5.91 10.14 4.51
CA LYS A 196 -6.73 11.18 5.12
C LYS A 196 -6.01 12.54 5.03
N ARG A 197 -6.66 13.56 4.44
CA ARG A 197 -6.13 14.92 4.46
C ARG A 197 -6.01 15.39 5.90
N ARG A 198 -4.84 15.89 6.27
CA ARG A 198 -4.70 16.61 7.55
C ARG A 198 -5.50 17.90 7.42
N GLU A 199 -6.45 18.11 8.30
CA GLU A 199 -7.05 19.43 8.43
C GLU A 199 -5.94 20.41 8.78
N VAL A 200 -5.64 21.31 7.86
CA VAL A 200 -4.79 22.46 8.17
C VAL A 200 -5.65 23.33 9.08
N GLY A 201 -5.36 23.26 10.38
CA GLY A 201 -6.03 24.13 11.36
C GLY A 201 -5.99 25.56 10.85
N ARG A 202 -7.15 26.15 10.57
CA ARG A 202 -7.25 27.61 10.41
C ARG A 202 -6.80 28.21 11.74
N ARG A 203 -5.59 28.77 11.75
CA ARG A 203 -5.17 29.71 12.79
C ARG A 203 -5.78 31.07 12.49
#